data_708bc6835cf5b3982f0baef11f96eca0
#
_entry.id   708bc6835cf5b3982f0baef11f96eca0
#
_cell.length_a   1.000
_cell.length_b   1.000
_cell.length_c   1.000
_cell.angle_alpha   90.00
_cell.angle_beta   90.00
_cell.angle_gamma   90.00
#
_symmetry.space_group_name_H-M   'P 1'
#
loop_
_entity.id
_entity.type
_entity.pdbx_description
1 polymer ?
#
loop_
_entity_poly.entity_id
_entity_poly.type
_entity_poly.pdbx_seq_one_letter_code
_entity_poly.pdbx_strand_id
1 'polypeptide(L)'
;GEMIYGGAQNMRNFIMFTIGTGIGSGIIIDGKMLYGADGFAGELGHAILFPEGRQCPCGRKGCLEQYVSIRGIIQTCRELFPKYPQNLLTQLPEKELDCKLIADEAHKGNPLAVETFNLTGYWLGIALANAVTFSSPEAIFVMGGPAQAGSVLFEPLRKSFQKHKLFVYKNEIPILESALDKSHVAILGAASLTR
;
A
#
# COMPACT_ATOMS: atom_id res chain seq x y z
N GLY A 1 8.98 5.53 14.19
CA GLY A 1 10.25 5.06 13.59
C GLY A 1 10.68 5.93 12.43
N GLU A 2 9.84 6.15 11.44
CA GLU A 2 10.15 6.99 10.26
C GLU A 2 10.47 8.44 10.65
N MET A 3 9.76 8.98 11.63
CA MET A 3 9.97 10.34 12.14
C MET A 3 11.32 10.50 12.88
N ILE A 4 11.80 9.46 13.57
CA ILE A 4 13.00 9.55 14.40
C ILE A 4 14.24 9.05 13.66
N TYR A 5 14.11 8.00 12.85
CA TYR A 5 15.24 7.27 12.26
C TYR A 5 15.17 7.19 10.73
N GLY A 6 14.05 7.59 10.13
CA GLY A 6 13.80 7.45 8.69
C GLY A 6 13.74 8.77 7.93
N GLY A 7 12.99 8.77 6.83
CA GLY A 7 12.88 9.90 5.91
C GLY A 7 12.00 11.06 6.39
N ALA A 8 11.24 10.87 7.49
CA ALA A 8 10.32 11.88 8.01
C ALA A 8 10.88 12.72 9.18
N GLN A 9 12.20 12.73 9.42
CA GLN A 9 12.82 13.40 10.57
C GLN A 9 12.48 14.89 10.71
N ASN A 10 12.24 15.59 9.62
CA ASN A 10 11.90 17.01 9.59
C ASN A 10 10.43 17.28 9.24
N MET A 11 9.60 16.24 9.20
CA MET A 11 8.19 16.35 8.85
C MET A 11 7.32 16.31 10.11
N ARG A 12 6.27 17.10 10.10
CA ARG A 12 5.28 17.15 11.18
C ARG A 12 3.96 16.48 10.80
N ASN A 13 3.71 16.35 9.50
CA ASN A 13 2.47 15.79 8.97
C ASN A 13 2.78 14.77 7.89
N PHE A 14 2.60 13.51 8.14
CA PHE A 14 2.80 12.45 7.14
C PHE A 14 1.96 11.23 7.43
N ILE A 15 1.79 10.39 6.41
CA ILE A 15 1.12 9.10 6.53
C ILE A 15 2.15 8.00 6.30
N MET A 16 2.10 6.96 7.12
CA MET A 16 2.82 5.72 6.93
C MET A 16 1.87 4.60 6.55
N PHE A 17 2.15 3.91 5.45
CA PHE A 17 1.45 2.69 5.03
C PHE A 17 2.39 1.49 5.08
N THR A 18 1.92 0.43 5.72
CA THR A 18 2.63 -0.86 5.73
C THR A 18 1.83 -1.90 4.96
N ILE A 19 2.43 -2.50 3.93
CA ILE A 19 1.80 -3.50 3.06
C ILE A 19 2.46 -4.85 3.31
N GLY A 20 1.73 -5.74 3.97
CA GLY A 20 2.16 -7.09 4.31
C GLY A 20 1.07 -8.10 4.04
N THR A 21 0.90 -9.08 4.95
CA THR A 21 -0.24 -10.00 4.96
C THR A 21 -1.58 -9.24 5.02
N GLY A 22 -1.58 -8.11 5.74
CA GLY A 22 -2.64 -7.12 5.78
C GLY A 22 -2.09 -5.72 5.47
N ILE A 23 -2.90 -4.69 5.76
CA ILE A 23 -2.55 -3.27 5.61
C ILE A 23 -2.60 -2.61 6.97
N GLY A 24 -1.48 -2.06 7.40
CA GLY A 24 -1.43 -1.13 8.53
C GLY A 24 -1.18 0.30 8.07
N SER A 25 -1.57 1.26 8.88
CA SER A 25 -1.24 2.66 8.64
C SER A 25 -1.15 3.46 9.93
N GLY A 26 -0.36 4.52 9.89
CA GLY A 26 -0.25 5.50 10.96
C GLY A 26 -0.26 6.90 10.37
N ILE A 27 -0.94 7.80 11.05
CA ILE A 27 -1.08 9.20 10.64
C ILE A 27 -0.41 10.07 11.68
N ILE A 28 0.54 10.89 11.25
CA ILE A 28 1.20 11.89 12.10
C ILE A 28 0.65 13.27 11.73
N ILE A 29 0.18 14.01 12.74
CA ILE A 29 -0.31 15.38 12.61
C ILE A 29 0.38 16.23 13.69
N ASP A 30 0.98 17.34 13.27
CA ASP A 30 1.74 18.25 14.16
C ASP A 30 2.84 17.52 14.98
N GLY A 31 3.47 16.50 14.38
CA GLY A 31 4.51 15.70 15.01
C GLY A 31 4.00 14.70 16.05
N LYS A 32 2.68 14.46 16.10
CA LYS A 32 2.04 13.52 17.03
C LYS A 32 1.27 12.46 16.25
N MET A 33 1.32 11.24 16.75
CA MET A 33 0.50 10.16 16.21
C MET A 33 -0.98 10.41 16.50
N LEU A 34 -1.81 10.27 15.47
CA LEU A 34 -3.25 10.33 15.62
C LEU A 34 -3.77 8.99 16.18
N TYR A 35 -4.23 9.01 17.42
CA TYR A 35 -4.80 7.81 18.06
C TYR A 35 -6.31 7.70 17.89
N GLY A 36 -7.02 8.83 17.86
CA GLY A 36 -8.48 8.86 17.98
C GLY A 36 -8.95 8.57 19.41
N ALA A 37 -10.27 8.45 19.59
CA ALA A 37 -10.86 8.23 20.91
C ALA A 37 -10.53 6.83 21.47
N ASP A 38 -10.53 5.81 20.61
CA ASP A 38 -10.40 4.40 20.99
C ASP A 38 -9.05 3.79 20.53
N GLY A 39 -8.12 4.59 20.03
CA GLY A 39 -6.83 4.12 19.55
C GLY A 39 -6.83 3.48 18.15
N PHE A 40 -7.94 3.57 17.42
CA PHE A 40 -8.10 2.95 16.09
C PHE A 40 -8.03 3.94 14.92
N ALA A 41 -7.55 5.16 15.15
CA ALA A 41 -7.35 6.09 14.05
C ALA A 41 -6.28 5.54 13.08
N GLY A 42 -6.51 5.69 11.79
CA GLY A 42 -5.55 5.22 10.79
C GLY A 42 -5.81 3.79 10.29
N GLU A 43 -6.94 3.16 10.60
CA GLU A 43 -7.33 1.85 10.03
C GLU A 43 -7.70 1.95 8.52
N LEU A 44 -6.80 2.57 7.74
CA LEU A 44 -7.02 2.86 6.31
C LEU A 44 -7.08 1.60 5.44
N GLY A 45 -6.49 0.49 5.89
CA GLY A 45 -6.63 -0.83 5.24
C GLY A 45 -8.08 -1.30 5.17
N HIS A 46 -8.91 -0.83 6.09
CA HIS A 46 -10.34 -1.14 6.13
C HIS A 46 -11.24 -0.07 5.51
N ALA A 47 -10.68 0.98 4.89
CA ALA A 47 -11.46 1.88 4.05
C ALA A 47 -12.08 1.09 2.88
N ILE A 48 -13.38 1.26 2.66
CA ILE A 48 -14.12 0.54 1.62
C ILE A 48 -13.79 1.17 0.26
N LEU A 49 -13.16 0.40 -0.61
CA LEU A 49 -12.86 0.78 -1.99
C LEU A 49 -13.98 0.35 -2.94
N PHE A 50 -14.56 -0.84 -2.69
CA PHE A 50 -15.63 -1.42 -3.49
C PHE A 50 -16.74 -1.94 -2.58
N PRO A 51 -17.86 -1.24 -2.41
CA PRO A 51 -18.92 -1.63 -1.45
C PRO A 51 -19.42 -3.07 -1.58
N GLU A 52 -19.54 -3.58 -2.82
CA GLU A 52 -19.95 -4.96 -3.11
C GLU A 52 -18.76 -5.87 -3.50
N GLY A 53 -17.55 -5.47 -3.12
CA GLY A 53 -16.32 -6.19 -3.47
C GLY A 53 -16.03 -7.41 -2.60
N ARG A 54 -14.75 -7.80 -2.56
CA ARG A 54 -14.26 -8.98 -1.84
C ARG A 54 -14.63 -8.94 -0.36
N GLN A 55 -14.99 -10.09 0.20
CA GLN A 55 -15.27 -10.23 1.63
C GLN A 55 -14.01 -9.95 2.45
N CYS A 56 -14.14 -9.15 3.50
CA CYS A 56 -13.05 -8.86 4.44
C CYS A 56 -13.30 -9.59 5.78
N PRO A 57 -12.25 -10.12 6.44
CA PRO A 57 -12.37 -10.72 7.78
C PRO A 57 -12.93 -9.77 8.84
N CYS A 58 -12.87 -8.44 8.63
CA CYS A 58 -13.49 -7.46 9.52
C CYS A 58 -15.04 -7.47 9.50
N GLY A 59 -15.65 -8.32 8.69
CA GLY A 59 -17.11 -8.44 8.53
C GLY A 59 -17.68 -7.60 7.38
N ARG A 60 -16.91 -6.65 6.82
CA ARG A 60 -17.35 -5.78 5.71
C ARG A 60 -16.88 -6.33 4.37
N LYS A 61 -17.38 -5.75 3.28
CA LYS A 61 -16.92 -6.03 1.92
C LYS A 61 -16.11 -4.86 1.36
N GLY A 62 -15.21 -5.17 0.43
CA GLY A 62 -14.53 -4.20 -0.40
C GLY A 62 -13.45 -3.36 0.29
N CYS A 63 -12.97 -3.77 1.47
CA CYS A 63 -11.86 -3.11 2.14
C CYS A 63 -10.60 -3.09 1.27
N LEU A 64 -9.86 -1.99 1.28
CA LEU A 64 -8.60 -1.79 0.55
C LEU A 64 -7.64 -2.98 0.71
N GLU A 65 -7.51 -3.48 1.93
CA GLU A 65 -6.64 -4.60 2.27
C GLU A 65 -6.85 -5.83 1.38
N GLN A 66 -8.10 -6.11 0.98
CA GLN A 66 -8.44 -7.27 0.16
C GLN A 66 -7.93 -7.15 -1.29
N TYR A 67 -7.39 -6.02 -1.67
CA TYR A 67 -6.91 -5.73 -3.03
C TYR A 67 -5.42 -5.46 -3.11
N VAL A 68 -4.82 -4.83 -2.07
CA VAL A 68 -3.44 -4.36 -2.13
C VAL A 68 -2.50 -5.02 -1.11
N SER A 69 -3.00 -5.86 -0.20
CA SER A 69 -2.15 -6.72 0.63
C SER A 69 -1.53 -7.85 -0.21
N ILE A 70 -0.55 -8.58 0.34
CA ILE A 70 0.04 -9.76 -0.31
C ILE A 70 -1.05 -10.72 -0.80
N ARG A 71 -2.04 -11.02 0.06
CA ARG A 71 -3.16 -11.90 -0.30
C ARG A 71 -4.02 -11.29 -1.41
N GLY A 72 -4.28 -9.98 -1.31
CA GLY A 72 -5.07 -9.25 -2.30
C GLY A 72 -4.41 -9.24 -3.68
N ILE A 73 -3.09 -9.06 -3.75
CA ILE A 73 -2.31 -9.09 -4.99
C ILE A 73 -2.37 -10.47 -5.64
N ILE A 74 -2.14 -11.53 -4.85
CA ILE A 74 -2.22 -12.92 -5.33
C ILE A 74 -3.63 -13.22 -5.84
N GLN A 75 -4.66 -12.81 -5.11
CA GLN A 75 -6.05 -13.00 -5.54
C GLN A 75 -6.35 -12.24 -6.83
N THR A 76 -5.89 -11.00 -6.97
CA THR A 76 -6.03 -10.22 -8.21
C THR A 76 -5.37 -10.93 -9.39
N CYS A 77 -4.14 -11.46 -9.19
CA CYS A 77 -3.47 -12.24 -10.23
C CYS A 77 -4.31 -13.46 -10.67
N ARG A 78 -4.90 -14.20 -9.73
CA ARG A 78 -5.76 -15.35 -10.02
C ARG A 78 -7.04 -14.96 -10.75
N GLU A 79 -7.67 -13.86 -10.36
CA GLU A 79 -8.87 -13.34 -11.01
C GLU A 79 -8.62 -12.95 -12.49
N LEU A 80 -7.38 -12.64 -12.83
CA LEU A 80 -6.95 -12.35 -14.20
C LEU A 80 -6.61 -13.60 -15.02
N PHE A 81 -6.51 -14.80 -14.45
CA PHE A 81 -6.16 -16.04 -15.16
C PHE A 81 -7.00 -16.29 -16.41
N PRO A 82 -8.34 -16.11 -16.40
CA PRO A 82 -9.16 -16.32 -17.60
C PRO A 82 -8.76 -15.43 -18.78
N LYS A 83 -8.19 -14.25 -18.51
CA LYS A 83 -7.69 -13.33 -19.53
C LYS A 83 -6.34 -13.77 -20.12
N TYR A 84 -5.58 -14.58 -19.37
CA TYR A 84 -4.22 -15.00 -19.72
C TYR A 84 -4.03 -16.52 -19.60
N PRO A 85 -4.85 -17.35 -20.31
CA PRO A 85 -4.90 -18.80 -20.07
C PRO A 85 -3.59 -19.54 -20.39
N GLN A 86 -2.73 -18.97 -21.24
CA GLN A 86 -1.44 -19.56 -21.62
C GLN A 86 -0.24 -18.94 -20.88
N ASN A 87 -0.49 -18.08 -19.90
CA ASN A 87 0.58 -17.46 -19.11
C ASN A 87 1.23 -18.48 -18.17
N LEU A 88 2.56 -18.40 -17.99
CA LEU A 88 3.28 -19.30 -17.11
C LEU A 88 2.72 -19.30 -15.67
N LEU A 89 2.33 -18.12 -15.15
CA LEU A 89 1.78 -18.02 -13.79
C LEU A 89 0.42 -18.72 -13.65
N THR A 90 -0.35 -18.83 -14.73
CA THR A 90 -1.64 -19.53 -14.75
C THR A 90 -1.48 -21.05 -14.62
N GLN A 91 -0.32 -21.58 -15.03
CA GLN A 91 -0.02 -23.02 -15.04
C GLN A 91 0.67 -23.50 -13.75
N LEU A 92 1.03 -22.58 -12.87
CA LEU A 92 1.70 -22.94 -11.62
C LEU A 92 0.72 -23.58 -10.61
N PRO A 93 1.21 -24.54 -9.80
CA PRO A 93 0.49 -24.99 -8.63
C PRO A 93 0.14 -23.80 -7.71
N GLU A 94 -1.04 -23.85 -7.12
CA GLU A 94 -1.53 -22.72 -6.29
C GLU A 94 -0.56 -22.26 -5.20
N LYS A 95 0.14 -23.20 -4.57
CA LYS A 95 1.11 -22.95 -3.49
C LYS A 95 2.41 -22.28 -3.94
N GLU A 96 2.68 -22.29 -5.24
CA GLU A 96 3.91 -21.70 -5.82
C GLU A 96 3.69 -20.24 -6.27
N LEU A 97 2.44 -19.81 -6.38
CA LEU A 97 2.12 -18.43 -6.72
C LEU A 97 2.21 -17.55 -5.48
N ASP A 98 3.25 -16.75 -5.39
CA ASP A 98 3.45 -15.76 -4.34
C ASP A 98 3.65 -14.34 -4.91
N CYS A 99 3.57 -13.35 -4.03
CA CYS A 99 3.66 -11.95 -4.41
C CYS A 99 5.04 -11.58 -4.97
N LYS A 100 6.12 -12.22 -4.48
CA LYS A 100 7.47 -11.97 -4.96
C LYS A 100 7.63 -12.47 -6.38
N LEU A 101 7.18 -13.68 -6.67
CA LEU A 101 7.21 -14.24 -8.03
C LEU A 101 6.42 -13.36 -9.00
N ILE A 102 5.23 -12.89 -8.61
CA ILE A 102 4.43 -11.97 -9.45
C ILE A 102 5.23 -10.67 -9.72
N ALA A 103 5.92 -10.13 -8.71
CA ALA A 103 6.75 -8.94 -8.90
C ALA A 103 7.94 -9.19 -9.83
N ASP A 104 8.66 -10.30 -9.63
CA ASP A 104 9.79 -10.71 -10.47
C ASP A 104 9.36 -10.89 -11.94
N GLU A 105 8.19 -11.50 -12.17
CA GLU A 105 7.61 -11.65 -13.51
C GLU A 105 7.13 -10.32 -14.11
N ALA A 106 6.61 -9.40 -13.29
CA ALA A 106 6.24 -8.07 -13.76
C ALA A 106 7.47 -7.29 -14.25
N HIS A 107 8.61 -7.39 -13.56
CA HIS A 107 9.88 -6.80 -14.01
C HIS A 107 10.39 -7.40 -15.32
N LYS A 108 10.08 -8.65 -15.61
CA LYS A 108 10.38 -9.30 -16.90
C LYS A 108 9.40 -8.94 -18.02
N GLY A 109 8.37 -8.14 -17.72
CA GLY A 109 7.34 -7.73 -18.68
C GLY A 109 6.24 -8.77 -18.89
N ASN A 110 6.09 -9.76 -18.01
CA ASN A 110 4.98 -10.71 -18.07
C ASN A 110 3.63 -9.97 -18.00
N PRO A 111 2.76 -10.07 -19.03
CA PRO A 111 1.58 -9.22 -19.13
C PRO A 111 0.56 -9.43 -18.00
N LEU A 112 0.39 -10.65 -17.50
CA LEU A 112 -0.48 -10.94 -16.35
C LEU A 112 0.05 -10.30 -15.08
N ALA A 113 1.34 -10.42 -14.82
CA ALA A 113 1.98 -9.84 -13.65
C ALA A 113 1.99 -8.31 -13.68
N VAL A 114 2.26 -7.71 -14.86
CA VAL A 114 2.19 -6.25 -15.08
C VAL A 114 0.78 -5.74 -14.84
N GLU A 115 -0.26 -6.41 -15.37
CA GLU A 115 -1.65 -6.00 -15.14
C GLU A 115 -2.03 -6.11 -13.66
N THR A 116 -1.58 -7.16 -12.97
CA THR A 116 -1.79 -7.33 -11.53
C THR A 116 -1.25 -6.14 -10.73
N PHE A 117 -0.01 -5.73 -10.98
CA PHE A 117 0.58 -4.60 -10.29
C PHE A 117 0.01 -3.25 -10.73
N ASN A 118 -0.39 -3.11 -11.99
CA ASN A 118 -1.11 -1.92 -12.46
C ASN A 118 -2.43 -1.71 -11.70
N LEU A 119 -3.22 -2.77 -11.50
CA LEU A 119 -4.44 -2.71 -10.71
C LEU A 119 -4.15 -2.43 -9.24
N THR A 120 -3.16 -3.11 -8.65
CA THR A 120 -2.75 -2.88 -7.26
C THR A 120 -2.34 -1.43 -7.03
N GLY A 121 -1.46 -0.89 -7.87
CA GLY A 121 -1.02 0.50 -7.80
C GLY A 121 -2.17 1.48 -8.03
N TYR A 122 -3.06 1.18 -8.99
CA TYR A 122 -4.23 2.00 -9.26
C TYR A 122 -5.15 2.12 -8.04
N TRP A 123 -5.48 1.01 -7.39
CA TRP A 123 -6.35 1.00 -6.20
C TRP A 123 -5.69 1.66 -5.00
N LEU A 124 -4.41 1.38 -4.78
CA LEU A 124 -3.65 2.03 -3.71
C LEU A 124 -3.59 3.55 -3.93
N GLY A 125 -3.39 4.01 -5.17
CA GLY A 125 -3.37 5.43 -5.51
C GLY A 125 -4.67 6.15 -5.18
N ILE A 126 -5.83 5.53 -5.44
CA ILE A 126 -7.15 6.07 -5.03
C ILE A 126 -7.22 6.17 -3.50
N ALA A 127 -6.83 5.11 -2.80
CA ALA A 127 -6.89 5.09 -1.34
C ALA A 127 -6.00 6.16 -0.71
N LEU A 128 -4.78 6.36 -1.23
CA LEU A 128 -3.87 7.40 -0.76
C LEU A 128 -4.41 8.80 -1.08
N ALA A 129 -5.03 9.02 -2.24
CA ALA A 129 -5.68 10.28 -2.58
C ALA A 129 -6.82 10.62 -1.61
N ASN A 130 -7.60 9.62 -1.20
CA ASN A 130 -8.63 9.78 -0.17
C ASN A 130 -8.01 10.11 1.20
N ALA A 131 -6.95 9.39 1.61
CA ALA A 131 -6.27 9.62 2.88
C ALA A 131 -5.70 11.06 2.99
N VAL A 132 -5.16 11.59 1.89
CA VAL A 132 -4.68 12.98 1.81
C VAL A 132 -5.80 13.98 2.10
N THR A 133 -7.02 13.70 1.66
CA THR A 133 -8.17 14.59 1.87
C THR A 133 -8.49 14.79 3.36
N PHE A 134 -8.19 13.82 4.21
CA PHE A 134 -8.43 13.88 5.66
C PHE A 134 -7.26 14.44 6.46
N SER A 135 -6.01 14.29 5.98
CA SER A 135 -4.83 14.55 6.82
C SER A 135 -3.89 15.61 6.27
N SER A 136 -4.03 15.99 4.98
CA SER A 136 -3.18 17.00 4.32
C SER A 136 -1.68 16.84 4.64
N PRO A 137 -1.07 15.67 4.32
CA PRO A 137 0.29 15.36 4.73
C PRO A 137 1.35 16.04 3.84
N GLU A 138 2.55 16.20 4.38
CA GLU A 138 3.75 16.62 3.64
C GLU A 138 4.28 15.49 2.74
N ALA A 139 4.13 14.23 3.16
CA ALA A 139 4.53 13.05 2.41
C ALA A 139 3.73 11.80 2.82
N ILE A 140 3.78 10.77 1.98
CA ILE A 140 3.27 9.44 2.29
C ILE A 140 4.44 8.45 2.16
N PHE A 141 4.67 7.67 3.20
CA PHE A 141 5.66 6.59 3.20
C PHE A 141 4.97 5.25 3.00
N VAL A 142 5.51 4.42 2.12
CA VAL A 142 5.00 3.06 1.86
C VAL A 142 6.11 2.06 2.12
N MET A 143 5.81 1.02 2.91
CA MET A 143 6.76 -0.05 3.21
C MET A 143 6.12 -1.43 3.16
N GLY A 144 6.98 -2.44 3.30
CA GLY A 144 6.59 -3.86 3.36
C GLY A 144 6.97 -4.64 2.11
N GLY A 145 6.62 -5.94 2.09
CA GLY A 145 7.02 -6.83 0.99
C GLY A 145 6.63 -6.33 -0.39
N PRO A 146 5.35 -6.00 -0.64
CA PRO A 146 4.92 -5.47 -1.94
C PRO A 146 5.59 -4.16 -2.36
N ALA A 147 6.00 -3.29 -1.42
CA ALA A 147 6.73 -2.07 -1.76
C ALA A 147 8.09 -2.37 -2.40
N GLN A 148 8.69 -3.54 -2.13
CA GLN A 148 9.94 -3.99 -2.75
C GLN A 148 9.81 -4.28 -4.25
N ALA A 149 8.59 -4.38 -4.78
CA ALA A 149 8.37 -4.46 -6.21
C ALA A 149 8.82 -3.18 -6.96
N GLY A 150 9.15 -2.10 -6.23
CA GLY A 150 9.73 -0.89 -6.81
C GLY A 150 8.85 -0.26 -7.89
N SER A 151 9.45 0.03 -9.06
CA SER A 151 8.76 0.75 -10.15
C SER A 151 7.44 0.11 -10.58
N VAL A 152 7.35 -1.22 -10.63
CA VAL A 152 6.12 -1.91 -11.10
C VAL A 152 4.91 -1.64 -10.19
N LEU A 153 5.13 -1.31 -8.92
CA LEU A 153 4.09 -0.84 -8.01
C LEU A 153 3.99 0.68 -7.99
N PHE A 154 5.13 1.38 -7.81
CA PHE A 154 5.11 2.81 -7.54
C PHE A 154 4.73 3.68 -8.75
N GLU A 155 5.02 3.25 -9.98
CA GLU A 155 4.62 4.02 -11.17
C GLU A 155 3.10 4.07 -11.34
N PRO A 156 2.35 2.95 -11.39
CA PRO A 156 0.90 2.99 -11.47
C PRO A 156 0.26 3.63 -10.24
N LEU A 157 0.85 3.44 -9.05
CA LEU A 157 0.43 4.09 -7.81
C LEU A 157 0.49 5.61 -7.94
N ARG A 158 1.64 6.18 -8.27
CA ARG A 158 1.83 7.64 -8.42
C ARG A 158 0.93 8.20 -9.52
N LYS A 159 0.81 7.52 -10.65
CA LYS A 159 -0.08 7.91 -11.75
C LYS A 159 -1.53 7.98 -11.29
N SER A 160 -1.99 6.95 -10.57
CA SER A 160 -3.36 6.91 -10.04
C SER A 160 -3.57 7.99 -8.97
N PHE A 161 -2.63 8.14 -8.05
CA PHE A 161 -2.67 9.17 -7.01
C PHE A 161 -2.82 10.57 -7.61
N GLN A 162 -1.98 10.94 -8.57
CA GLN A 162 -2.05 12.26 -9.21
C GLN A 162 -3.38 12.48 -9.94
N LYS A 163 -3.96 11.44 -10.55
CA LYS A 163 -5.26 11.50 -11.21
C LYS A 163 -6.41 11.75 -10.24
N HIS A 164 -6.34 11.19 -9.03
CA HIS A 164 -7.44 11.21 -8.07
C HIS A 164 -7.25 12.21 -6.91
N LYS A 165 -6.03 12.73 -6.76
CA LYS A 165 -5.73 13.77 -5.77
C LYS A 165 -6.61 15.00 -5.99
N LEU A 166 -7.23 15.50 -4.91
CA LEU A 166 -8.07 16.68 -4.99
C LEU A 166 -7.27 17.89 -5.52
N PHE A 167 -7.86 18.64 -6.42
CA PHE A 167 -7.19 19.74 -7.16
C PHE A 167 -6.67 20.90 -6.28
N VAL A 168 -7.16 21.03 -5.05
CA VAL A 168 -6.70 22.05 -4.09
C VAL A 168 -5.27 21.82 -3.62
N TYR A 169 -4.78 20.57 -3.66
CA TYR A 169 -3.38 20.24 -3.34
C TYR A 169 -2.47 20.58 -4.50
N LYS A 170 -2.08 21.85 -4.60
CA LYS A 170 -1.21 22.36 -5.68
C LYS A 170 0.22 21.88 -5.56
N ASN A 171 0.70 21.72 -4.32
CA ASN A 171 2.02 21.20 -4.05
C ASN A 171 2.10 19.70 -4.33
N GLU A 172 3.27 19.22 -4.69
CA GLU A 172 3.54 17.80 -4.79
C GLU A 172 3.52 17.19 -3.38
N ILE A 173 2.79 16.07 -3.24
CA ILE A 173 2.83 15.23 -2.06
C ILE A 173 3.59 13.97 -2.46
N PRO A 174 4.87 13.83 -2.09
CA PRO A 174 5.68 12.71 -2.50
C PRO A 174 5.18 11.41 -1.87
N ILE A 175 5.17 10.35 -2.68
CA ILE A 175 4.98 8.97 -2.22
C ILE A 175 6.35 8.30 -2.26
N LEU A 176 6.86 7.99 -1.07
CA LEU A 176 8.22 7.53 -0.82
C LEU A 176 8.22 6.08 -0.32
N GLU A 177 9.21 5.31 -0.71
CA GLU A 177 9.52 4.07 0.00
C GLU A 177 10.14 4.44 1.35
N SER A 178 9.82 3.68 2.41
CA SER A 178 10.43 3.88 3.73
C SER A 178 11.95 3.76 3.65
N ALA A 179 12.65 4.68 4.29
CA ALA A 179 14.11 4.67 4.38
C ALA A 179 14.64 3.77 5.52
N LEU A 180 13.75 3.20 6.36
CA LEU A 180 14.14 2.33 7.46
C LEU A 180 14.65 0.98 6.96
N ASP A 181 15.68 0.47 7.62
CA ASP A 181 16.16 -0.89 7.37
C ASP A 181 15.06 -1.91 7.66
N LYS A 182 14.79 -2.74 6.65
CA LYS A 182 13.68 -3.71 6.66
C LYS A 182 13.79 -4.77 7.76
N SER A 183 15.01 -5.09 8.19
CA SER A 183 15.27 -6.06 9.27
C SER A 183 15.04 -5.47 10.66
N HIS A 184 15.10 -4.17 10.81
CA HIS A 184 15.04 -3.46 12.11
C HIS A 184 13.81 -2.56 12.26
N VAL A 185 13.01 -2.39 11.20
CA VAL A 185 11.91 -1.40 11.19
C VAL A 185 10.91 -1.57 12.35
N ALA A 186 10.55 -2.81 12.69
CA ALA A 186 9.63 -3.07 13.80
C ALA A 186 10.26 -2.69 15.16
N ILE A 187 11.56 -2.99 15.34
CA ILE A 187 12.33 -2.65 16.55
C ILE A 187 12.47 -1.14 16.65
N LEU A 188 12.86 -0.47 15.58
CA LEU A 188 13.00 1.00 15.53
C LEU A 188 11.66 1.69 15.77
N GLY A 189 10.57 1.16 15.22
CA GLY A 189 9.22 1.64 15.45
C GLY A 189 8.84 1.54 16.94
N ALA A 190 9.03 0.37 17.55
CA ALA A 190 8.75 0.17 18.97
C ALA A 190 9.63 1.05 19.86
N ALA A 191 10.93 1.12 19.60
CA ALA A 191 11.87 1.97 20.35
C ALA A 191 11.53 3.46 20.28
N SER A 192 10.88 3.90 19.20
CA SER A 192 10.45 5.30 19.04
C SER A 192 9.29 5.71 19.95
N LEU A 193 8.55 4.74 20.51
CA LEU A 193 7.41 5.00 21.40
C LEU A 193 7.84 5.24 22.86
N THR A 194 9.10 4.99 23.20
CA THR A 194 9.64 5.15 24.57
C THR A 194 10.36 6.48 24.80
N ARG A 195 10.31 7.39 23.83
CA ARG A 195 10.95 8.72 23.87
C ARG A 195 9.95 9.85 24.01
#